data_24c0de2cf6501dcd6456c3c478c55ab8
#
_entry.id   24c0de2cf6501dcd6456c3c478c55ab8
#
_cell.length_a   1.000
_cell.length_b   1.000
_cell.length_c   1.000
_cell.angle_alpha   90.00
_cell.angle_beta   90.00
_cell.angle_gamma   90.00
#
_symmetry.space_group_name_H-M   'P 1'
#
loop_
_entity.id
_entity.type
_entity.pdbx_description
1 polymer ?
#
loop_
_entity_poly.entity_id
_entity_poly.type
_entity_poly.pdbx_seq_one_letter_code
_entity_poly.pdbx_strand_id
1 'polypeptide(L)'
;PGGDITLTKRDAAGNILWEVSYNNTDPTRHEVATWVETDGAGNILVSGTILSGYSNPVNANSLLMKFDPSGNLLWRVVYETDFDGSSTRKCLVDSESNIYVLGLGNSGTGIVTKVKKFSPGGTALWSWFDNAGIGAPQNFKLTPDNHLLISGRGITGSINGYAKITLDGAPVWSMAGVNSLTVGDAAGDDAGNTYLI
;
A
#
# COMPACT_ATOMS: atom_id res chain seq x y z
N PRO A 1 -15.83 20.96 6.02
CA PRO A 1 -15.25 19.94 6.89
C PRO A 1 -14.51 18.96 5.98
N GLY A 2 -13.24 18.70 6.28
CA GLY A 2 -12.44 17.69 5.59
C GLY A 2 -13.04 16.30 5.80
N GLY A 3 -12.76 15.36 4.91
CA GLY A 3 -13.09 13.95 5.14
C GLY A 3 -12.11 13.39 6.18
N ASP A 4 -12.66 12.86 7.28
CA ASP A 4 -11.87 12.24 8.34
C ASP A 4 -11.83 10.72 8.12
N ILE A 5 -10.72 10.08 8.49
CA ILE A 5 -10.66 8.62 8.52
C ILE A 5 -11.38 8.13 9.78
N THR A 6 -12.40 7.31 9.60
CA THR A 6 -13.07 6.61 10.71
C THR A 6 -12.67 5.14 10.70
N LEU A 7 -12.16 4.64 11.81
CA LEU A 7 -11.83 3.25 12.05
C LEU A 7 -12.81 2.68 13.07
N THR A 8 -13.53 1.62 12.69
CA THR A 8 -14.54 0.97 13.54
C THR A 8 -14.17 -0.49 13.76
N LYS A 9 -14.16 -0.96 15.00
CA LYS A 9 -14.05 -2.38 15.34
C LYS A 9 -15.42 -2.96 15.64
N ARG A 10 -15.71 -4.12 15.05
CA ARG A 10 -16.95 -4.86 15.29
C ARG A 10 -16.66 -6.26 15.81
N ASP A 11 -17.58 -6.80 16.60
CA ASP A 11 -17.56 -8.21 17.01
C ASP A 11 -18.03 -9.14 15.86
N ALA A 12 -18.02 -10.45 16.11
CA ALA A 12 -18.47 -11.45 15.14
C ALA A 12 -19.97 -11.35 14.79
N ALA A 13 -20.78 -10.71 15.64
CA ALA A 13 -22.20 -10.46 15.40
C ALA A 13 -22.46 -9.11 14.68
N GLY A 14 -21.40 -8.33 14.41
CA GLY A 14 -21.47 -7.04 13.73
C GLY A 14 -21.70 -5.85 14.66
N ASN A 15 -21.76 -6.02 15.98
CA ASN A 15 -21.92 -4.92 16.92
C ASN A 15 -20.64 -4.09 17.00
N ILE A 16 -20.78 -2.77 17.12
CA ILE A 16 -19.63 -1.87 17.31
C ILE A 16 -19.05 -2.09 18.69
N LEU A 17 -17.76 -2.43 18.76
CA LEU A 17 -17.01 -2.50 20.00
C LEU A 17 -16.38 -1.16 20.34
N TRP A 18 -15.83 -0.47 19.32
CA TRP A 18 -15.35 0.90 19.43
C TRP A 18 -15.26 1.54 18.04
N GLU A 19 -15.23 2.86 18.03
CA GLU A 19 -15.03 3.69 16.85
C GLU A 19 -14.12 4.86 17.21
N VAL A 20 -13.15 5.14 16.35
CA VAL A 20 -12.22 6.28 16.48
C VAL A 20 -12.14 7.02 15.15
N SER A 21 -12.09 8.33 15.22
CA SER A 21 -11.89 9.20 14.07
C SER A 21 -10.51 9.84 14.13
N TYR A 22 -9.82 9.83 12.98
CA TYR A 22 -8.59 10.54 12.79
C TYR A 22 -8.83 11.72 11.87
N ASN A 23 -8.46 12.90 12.34
CA ASN A 23 -8.52 14.15 11.60
C ASN A 23 -7.14 14.79 11.57
N ASN A 24 -6.69 15.21 10.40
CA ASN A 24 -5.54 16.07 10.27
C ASN A 24 -5.93 17.48 10.78
N THR A 25 -5.02 18.15 11.48
CA THR A 25 -5.25 19.50 12.01
C THR A 25 -5.41 20.57 10.93
N ASP A 26 -5.14 20.27 9.67
CA ASP A 26 -5.30 21.18 8.53
C ASP A 26 -6.70 20.98 7.89
N PRO A 27 -7.65 21.92 8.09
CA PRO A 27 -9.02 21.77 7.58
C PRO A 27 -9.12 21.87 6.04
N THR A 28 -8.03 22.19 5.36
CA THR A 28 -7.98 22.26 3.89
C THR A 28 -7.55 20.93 3.25
N ARG A 29 -7.16 19.96 4.07
CA ARG A 29 -6.72 18.64 3.62
C ARG A 29 -7.78 17.58 3.94
N HIS A 30 -7.81 16.54 3.11
CA HIS A 30 -8.73 15.41 3.22
C HIS A 30 -7.93 14.13 3.35
N GLU A 31 -8.28 13.31 4.34
CA GLU A 31 -7.71 11.98 4.51
C GLU A 31 -8.60 10.94 3.87
N VAL A 32 -7.99 10.07 3.09
CA VAL A 32 -8.68 8.91 2.49
C VAL A 32 -7.95 7.65 2.90
N ALA A 33 -8.58 6.80 3.71
CA ALA A 33 -8.08 5.47 3.99
C ALA A 33 -8.25 4.59 2.74
N THR A 34 -7.21 3.85 2.39
CA THR A 34 -7.20 2.96 1.23
C THR A 34 -7.13 1.51 1.62
N TRP A 35 -6.56 1.19 2.78
CA TRP A 35 -6.39 -0.18 3.23
C TRP A 35 -6.29 -0.27 4.75
N VAL A 36 -6.74 -1.39 5.30
CA VAL A 36 -6.56 -1.79 6.69
C VAL A 36 -5.96 -3.19 6.75
N GLU A 37 -5.00 -3.40 7.66
CA GLU A 37 -4.32 -4.67 7.90
C GLU A 37 -4.10 -4.85 9.39
N THR A 38 -3.81 -6.06 9.85
CA THR A 38 -3.45 -6.35 11.25
C THR A 38 -2.08 -7.02 11.34
N ASP A 39 -1.32 -6.71 12.37
CA ASP A 39 -0.08 -7.44 12.68
C ASP A 39 -0.33 -8.64 13.61
N GLY A 40 0.71 -9.45 13.84
CA GLY A 40 0.63 -10.64 14.68
C GLY A 40 0.30 -10.38 16.16
N ALA A 41 0.41 -9.15 16.63
CA ALA A 41 0.03 -8.71 17.98
C ALA A 41 -1.42 -8.15 18.03
N GLY A 42 -2.12 -8.13 16.91
CA GLY A 42 -3.47 -7.60 16.78
C GLY A 42 -3.54 -6.07 16.68
N ASN A 43 -2.42 -5.38 16.49
CA ASN A 43 -2.45 -3.96 16.18
C ASN A 43 -3.00 -3.75 14.77
N ILE A 44 -3.65 -2.62 14.57
CA ILE A 44 -4.30 -2.27 13.32
C ILE A 44 -3.44 -1.24 12.57
N LEU A 45 -3.15 -1.53 11.31
CA LEU A 45 -2.45 -0.66 10.39
C LEU A 45 -3.45 -0.09 9.39
N VAL A 46 -3.46 1.22 9.24
CA VAL A 46 -4.29 1.92 8.27
C VAL A 46 -3.37 2.69 7.33
N SER A 47 -3.43 2.37 6.05
CA SER A 47 -2.76 3.15 5.02
C SER A 47 -3.75 4.03 4.28
N GLY A 48 -3.28 5.20 3.85
CA GLY A 48 -4.13 6.19 3.22
C GLY A 48 -3.36 7.28 2.50
N THR A 49 -4.10 8.29 2.08
CA THR A 49 -3.56 9.44 1.36
C THR A 49 -4.15 10.71 1.96
N ILE A 50 -3.33 11.72 2.11
CA ILE A 50 -3.74 13.08 2.50
C ILE A 50 -3.75 13.92 1.22
N LEU A 51 -4.91 14.41 0.82
CA LEU A 51 -5.11 15.20 -0.38
C LEU A 51 -5.16 16.70 -0.05
N SER A 52 -4.55 17.54 -0.86
CA SER A 52 -4.74 18.98 -0.84
C SER A 52 -5.95 19.35 -1.69
N GLY A 53 -7.15 19.40 -1.08
CA GLY A 53 -8.41 19.67 -1.77
C GLY A 53 -9.08 18.44 -2.41
N TYR A 54 -10.39 18.57 -2.73
CA TYR A 54 -11.24 17.46 -3.19
C TYR A 54 -10.91 16.91 -4.59
N SER A 55 -10.13 17.61 -5.40
CA SER A 55 -10.04 17.31 -6.83
C SER A 55 -8.62 17.31 -7.40
N ASN A 56 -7.59 17.58 -6.61
CA ASN A 56 -6.26 17.69 -7.15
C ASN A 56 -5.27 16.77 -6.40
N PRO A 57 -4.84 15.66 -7.02
CA PRO A 57 -3.83 14.78 -6.44
C PRO A 57 -2.41 15.37 -6.45
N VAL A 58 -2.22 16.54 -7.01
CA VAL A 58 -0.94 17.26 -6.95
C VAL A 58 -0.68 17.66 -5.50
N ASN A 59 0.43 17.23 -4.93
CA ASN A 59 0.81 17.33 -3.52
C ASN A 59 0.04 16.40 -2.54
N ALA A 60 -0.40 15.25 -3.01
CA ALA A 60 -0.91 14.21 -2.13
C ALA A 60 0.25 13.58 -1.33
N ASN A 61 0.08 13.44 -0.02
CA ASN A 61 1.02 12.75 0.85
C ASN A 61 0.48 11.38 1.22
N SER A 62 1.35 10.40 1.32
CA SER A 62 0.98 9.08 1.83
C SER A 62 0.92 9.09 3.35
N LEU A 63 -0.04 8.37 3.90
CA LEU A 63 -0.29 8.23 5.33
C LEU A 63 -0.22 6.77 5.73
N LEU A 64 0.48 6.49 6.82
CA LEU A 64 0.47 5.20 7.49
C LEU A 64 0.25 5.42 9.00
N MET A 65 -0.70 4.72 9.58
CA MET A 65 -1.04 4.80 10.99
C MET A 65 -1.06 3.42 11.61
N LYS A 66 -0.68 3.33 12.88
CA LYS A 66 -0.81 2.12 13.69
C LYS A 66 -1.60 2.41 14.95
N PHE A 67 -2.58 1.56 15.22
CA PHE A 67 -3.42 1.60 16.41
C PHE A 67 -3.23 0.31 17.21
N ASP A 68 -3.40 0.38 18.52
CA ASP A 68 -3.49 -0.82 19.34
C ASP A 68 -4.85 -1.53 19.17
N PRO A 69 -5.04 -2.75 19.70
CA PRO A 69 -6.31 -3.47 19.60
C PRO A 69 -7.51 -2.77 20.24
N SER A 70 -7.27 -1.77 21.09
CA SER A 70 -8.28 -0.94 21.76
C SER A 70 -8.63 0.33 20.99
N GLY A 71 -7.97 0.60 19.86
CA GLY A 71 -8.22 1.77 19.02
C GLY A 71 -7.38 3.01 19.38
N ASN A 72 -6.41 2.90 20.30
CA ASN A 72 -5.51 4.01 20.59
C ASN A 72 -4.44 4.13 19.51
N LEU A 73 -4.22 5.36 19.02
CA LEU A 73 -3.17 5.64 18.05
C LEU A 73 -1.79 5.45 18.71
N LEU A 74 -1.01 4.49 18.21
CA LEU A 74 0.36 4.25 18.65
C LEU A 74 1.33 5.21 17.97
N TRP A 75 1.24 5.34 16.64
CA TRP A 75 2.03 6.26 15.84
C TRP A 75 1.37 6.53 14.49
N ARG A 76 1.79 7.61 13.88
CA ARG A 76 1.48 7.94 12.47
C ARG A 76 2.73 8.40 11.75
N VAL A 77 2.82 8.10 10.47
CA VAL A 77 3.84 8.62 9.56
C VAL A 77 3.13 9.23 8.35
N VAL A 78 3.39 10.51 8.12
CA VAL A 78 3.07 11.17 6.85
C VAL A 78 4.37 11.22 6.08
N TYR A 79 4.38 10.63 4.91
CA TYR A 79 5.58 10.61 4.08
C TYR A 79 5.26 11.11 2.69
N GLU A 80 6.10 12.00 2.25
CA GLU A 80 6.14 12.39 0.86
C GLU A 80 6.70 11.22 0.08
N THR A 81 6.16 11.03 -1.06
CA THR A 81 6.76 10.09 -1.98
C THR A 81 7.72 10.87 -2.85
N ASP A 82 8.78 10.20 -3.29
CA ASP A 82 9.80 10.78 -4.15
C ASP A 82 9.25 11.29 -5.50
N PHE A 83 7.92 11.21 -5.71
CA PHE A 83 7.21 11.62 -6.92
C PHE A 83 5.91 12.33 -6.57
N ASP A 84 5.56 13.35 -7.35
CA ASP A 84 4.30 14.09 -7.22
C ASP A 84 3.07 13.20 -7.37
N GLY A 85 2.02 13.50 -6.62
CA GLY A 85 0.71 12.86 -6.77
C GLY A 85 0.63 11.42 -6.29
N SER A 86 1.31 11.09 -5.21
CA SER A 86 1.36 9.73 -4.67
C SER A 86 0.10 9.30 -3.95
N SER A 87 -0.34 8.08 -4.21
CA SER A 87 -1.41 7.43 -3.44
C SER A 87 -1.00 6.04 -2.96
N THR A 88 -1.39 5.70 -1.74
CA THR A 88 -1.27 4.34 -1.23
C THR A 88 -2.41 3.47 -1.76
N ARG A 89 -2.15 2.19 -1.94
CA ARG A 89 -3.13 1.21 -2.40
C ARG A 89 -3.38 0.13 -1.38
N LYS A 90 -2.31 -0.46 -0.85
CA LYS A 90 -2.40 -1.61 0.04
C LYS A 90 -1.19 -1.66 0.96
N CYS A 91 -1.34 -2.17 2.17
CA CYS A 91 -0.20 -2.57 3.00
C CYS A 91 -0.27 -4.06 3.33
N LEU A 92 0.89 -4.63 3.61
CA LEU A 92 1.10 -5.99 4.10
C LEU A 92 2.00 -5.94 5.31
N VAL A 93 1.92 -6.97 6.15
CA VAL A 93 2.77 -7.14 7.33
C VAL A 93 3.42 -8.52 7.28
N ASP A 94 4.72 -8.59 7.49
CA ASP A 94 5.43 -9.87 7.61
C ASP A 94 5.38 -10.42 9.05
N SER A 95 5.95 -11.60 9.25
CA SER A 95 6.01 -12.28 10.55
C SER A 95 6.83 -11.53 11.61
N GLU A 96 7.71 -10.62 11.19
CA GLU A 96 8.50 -9.73 12.06
C GLU A 96 7.81 -8.39 12.33
N SER A 97 6.56 -8.25 11.85
CA SER A 97 5.76 -7.03 11.91
C SER A 97 6.34 -5.84 11.13
N ASN A 98 7.25 -6.08 10.17
CA ASN A 98 7.62 -5.05 9.20
C ASN A 98 6.44 -4.79 8.25
N ILE A 99 6.32 -3.56 7.81
CA ILE A 99 5.18 -3.10 7.04
C ILE A 99 5.65 -2.74 5.63
N TYR A 100 4.96 -3.27 4.63
CA TYR A 100 5.21 -2.99 3.22
C TYR A 100 4.02 -2.26 2.65
N VAL A 101 4.23 -1.06 2.12
CA VAL A 101 3.17 -0.23 1.55
C VAL A 101 3.34 -0.15 0.05
N LEU A 102 2.34 -0.65 -0.68
CA LEU A 102 2.22 -0.51 -2.12
C LEU A 102 1.53 0.81 -2.45
N GLY A 103 2.08 1.52 -3.39
CA GLY A 103 1.52 2.77 -3.87
C GLY A 103 1.87 3.04 -5.33
N LEU A 104 1.42 4.17 -5.79
CA LEU A 104 1.79 4.73 -7.10
C LEU A 104 2.26 6.17 -6.93
N GLY A 105 3.06 6.62 -7.88
CA GLY A 105 3.50 7.98 -8.00
C GLY A 105 3.66 8.37 -9.47
N ASN A 106 3.91 9.65 -9.74
CA ASN A 106 4.19 10.14 -11.07
C ASN A 106 5.67 10.54 -11.17
N SER A 107 6.44 9.84 -12.00
CA SER A 107 7.87 10.09 -12.20
C SER A 107 8.17 11.25 -13.18
N GLY A 108 7.15 11.99 -13.61
CA GLY A 108 7.27 12.99 -14.69
C GLY A 108 7.22 12.39 -16.10
N THR A 109 7.52 11.11 -16.25
CA THR A 109 7.40 10.34 -17.51
C THR A 109 6.20 9.39 -17.50
N GLY A 110 5.51 9.27 -16.36
CA GLY A 110 4.33 8.42 -16.21
C GLY A 110 4.13 7.89 -14.80
N ILE A 111 3.07 7.11 -14.65
CA ILE A 111 2.74 6.44 -13.39
C ILE A 111 3.75 5.32 -13.14
N VAL A 112 4.29 5.27 -11.93
CA VAL A 112 5.19 4.22 -11.46
C VAL A 112 4.62 3.53 -10.23
N THR A 113 4.76 2.22 -10.18
CA THR A 113 4.51 1.43 -8.98
C THR A 113 5.68 1.57 -8.02
N LYS A 114 5.38 1.68 -6.74
CA LYS A 114 6.40 1.72 -5.69
C LYS A 114 6.00 0.88 -4.48
N VAL A 115 7.02 0.37 -3.80
CA VAL A 115 6.89 -0.29 -2.51
C VAL A 115 7.81 0.42 -1.52
N LYS A 116 7.29 0.70 -0.32
CA LYS A 116 8.09 1.23 0.78
C LYS A 116 7.98 0.32 1.98
N LYS A 117 9.12 -0.02 2.58
CA LYS A 117 9.17 -0.81 3.82
C LYS A 117 9.36 0.12 5.01
N PHE A 118 8.63 -0.22 6.07
CA PHE A 118 8.76 0.40 7.38
C PHE A 118 9.02 -0.66 8.44
N SER A 119 9.76 -0.28 9.49
CA SER A 119 9.88 -1.07 10.69
C SER A 119 8.54 -1.13 11.45
N PRO A 120 8.38 -2.04 12.44
CA PRO A 120 7.19 -2.08 13.31
C PRO A 120 6.90 -0.77 14.04
N GLY A 121 7.92 0.07 14.27
CA GLY A 121 7.82 1.39 14.88
C GLY A 121 7.58 2.54 13.90
N GLY A 122 7.38 2.28 12.62
CA GLY A 122 7.07 3.31 11.62
C GLY A 122 8.30 3.99 10.99
N THR A 123 9.52 3.52 11.25
CA THR A 123 10.72 4.05 10.60
C THR A 123 10.83 3.51 9.18
N ALA A 124 10.99 4.39 8.19
CA ALA A 124 11.22 3.99 6.81
C ALA A 124 12.58 3.29 6.67
N LEU A 125 12.60 2.13 6.02
CA LEU A 125 13.79 1.30 5.85
C LEU A 125 14.33 1.36 4.42
N TRP A 126 13.47 1.12 3.42
CA TRP A 126 13.84 1.21 2.01
C TRP A 126 12.64 1.55 1.11
N SER A 127 12.91 1.91 -0.13
CA SER A 127 11.93 2.10 -1.19
C SER A 127 12.37 1.36 -2.45
N TRP A 128 11.42 0.74 -3.15
CA TRP A 128 11.61 0.13 -4.46
C TRP A 128 10.64 0.79 -5.46
N PHE A 129 11.10 0.95 -6.68
CA PHE A 129 10.33 1.51 -7.79
C PHE A 129 10.36 0.58 -8.97
N ASP A 130 9.21 0.42 -9.62
CA ASP A 130 9.13 -0.34 -10.85
C ASP A 130 9.67 0.46 -12.04
N ASN A 131 10.68 -0.12 -12.69
CA ASN A 131 11.22 0.40 -13.95
C ASN A 131 10.78 -0.44 -15.17
N ALA A 132 9.99 -1.50 -14.96
CA ALA A 132 9.61 -2.47 -15.97
C ALA A 132 8.20 -2.26 -16.55
N GLY A 133 7.46 -1.26 -16.07
CA GLY A 133 6.18 -0.88 -16.66
C GLY A 133 4.96 -1.57 -16.07
N ILE A 134 5.00 -1.96 -14.78
CA ILE A 134 3.78 -2.42 -14.06
C ILE A 134 2.69 -1.34 -14.09
N GLY A 135 3.07 -0.06 -14.13
CA GLY A 135 2.12 1.06 -14.18
C GLY A 135 1.31 1.17 -12.89
N ALA A 136 -0.03 1.07 -12.99
CA ALA A 136 -0.92 1.17 -11.84
C ALA A 136 -1.02 -0.17 -11.08
N PRO A 137 -0.50 -0.29 -9.85
CA PRO A 137 -0.54 -1.54 -9.10
C PRO A 137 -1.97 -1.89 -8.69
N GLN A 138 -2.28 -3.18 -8.74
CA GLN A 138 -3.60 -3.74 -8.43
C GLN A 138 -3.53 -4.76 -7.30
N ASN A 139 -2.60 -5.70 -7.36
CA ASN A 139 -2.43 -6.72 -6.35
C ASN A 139 -1.04 -6.68 -5.72
N PHE A 140 -1.02 -7.04 -4.44
CA PHE A 140 0.17 -7.06 -3.61
C PHE A 140 0.05 -8.21 -2.61
N LYS A 141 0.99 -9.14 -2.63
CA LYS A 141 0.97 -10.33 -1.77
C LYS A 141 2.36 -10.62 -1.22
N LEU A 142 2.37 -11.11 0.01
CA LEU A 142 3.52 -11.80 0.59
C LEU A 142 3.42 -13.26 0.17
N THR A 143 4.46 -13.80 -0.41
CA THR A 143 4.52 -15.21 -0.82
C THR A 143 5.08 -16.09 0.29
N PRO A 144 4.75 -17.40 0.29
CA PRO A 144 5.26 -18.33 1.30
C PRO A 144 6.79 -18.42 1.35
N ASP A 145 7.47 -18.20 0.22
CA ASP A 145 8.94 -18.14 0.11
C ASP A 145 9.53 -16.77 0.49
N ASN A 146 8.79 -15.96 1.26
CA ASN A 146 9.21 -14.66 1.78
C ASN A 146 9.64 -13.64 0.70
N HIS A 147 8.80 -13.49 -0.33
CA HIS A 147 8.95 -12.45 -1.34
C HIS A 147 7.67 -11.60 -1.43
N LEU A 148 7.82 -10.43 -1.99
CA LEU A 148 6.69 -9.58 -2.35
C LEU A 148 6.38 -9.78 -3.84
N LEU A 149 5.14 -10.11 -4.12
CA LEU A 149 4.63 -10.29 -5.47
C LEU A 149 3.66 -9.15 -5.80
N ILE A 150 3.94 -8.44 -6.88
CA ILE A 150 3.21 -7.26 -7.32
C ILE A 150 2.65 -7.54 -8.70
N SER A 151 1.38 -7.23 -8.92
CA SER A 151 0.78 -7.19 -10.24
C SER A 151 0.04 -5.87 -10.46
N GLY A 152 -0.01 -5.42 -11.69
CA GLY A 152 -0.66 -4.17 -12.03
C GLY A 152 -0.93 -4.02 -13.51
N ARG A 153 -1.64 -2.94 -13.85
CA ARG A 153 -1.98 -2.61 -15.22
C ARG A 153 -0.88 -1.74 -15.81
N GLY A 154 -0.25 -2.19 -16.88
CA GLY A 154 0.83 -1.47 -17.55
C GLY A 154 0.41 -0.07 -18.04
N ILE A 155 1.40 0.78 -18.24
CA ILE A 155 1.25 2.19 -18.62
C ILE A 155 0.45 2.36 -19.92
N THR A 156 0.55 1.43 -20.85
CA THR A 156 -0.15 1.47 -22.14
C THR A 156 -1.59 0.93 -22.10
N GLY A 157 -2.09 0.59 -20.91
CA GLY A 157 -3.51 0.28 -20.69
C GLY A 157 -3.98 -1.13 -21.10
N SER A 158 -3.17 -1.90 -21.83
CA SER A 158 -3.55 -3.22 -22.37
C SER A 158 -2.60 -4.34 -21.96
N ILE A 159 -1.61 -4.04 -21.14
CA ILE A 159 -0.54 -4.97 -20.80
C ILE A 159 -0.48 -5.07 -19.28
N ASN A 160 -0.57 -6.28 -18.75
CA ASN A 160 -0.33 -6.52 -17.32
C ASN A 160 1.16 -6.57 -17.06
N GLY A 161 1.59 -6.04 -15.91
CA GLY A 161 2.94 -6.13 -15.43
C GLY A 161 3.00 -6.87 -14.10
N TYR A 162 4.10 -7.59 -13.88
CA TYR A 162 4.35 -8.35 -12.68
C TYR A 162 5.77 -8.14 -12.20
N ALA A 163 5.98 -8.13 -10.88
CA ALA A 163 7.31 -8.15 -10.29
C ALA A 163 7.32 -9.02 -9.03
N LYS A 164 8.46 -9.65 -8.79
CA LYS A 164 8.81 -10.33 -7.55
C LYS A 164 10.06 -9.66 -6.99
N ILE A 165 9.99 -9.26 -5.73
CA ILE A 165 11.12 -8.64 -5.02
C ILE A 165 11.31 -9.32 -3.67
N THR A 166 12.53 -9.29 -3.15
CA THR A 166 12.82 -9.79 -1.80
C THR A 166 12.23 -8.86 -0.74
N LEU A 167 12.17 -9.33 0.51
CA LEU A 167 11.78 -8.50 1.66
C LEU A 167 12.79 -7.39 1.98
N ASP A 168 13.96 -7.40 1.35
CA ASP A 168 14.97 -6.34 1.44
C ASP A 168 14.95 -5.38 0.24
N GLY A 169 13.96 -5.54 -0.64
CA GLY A 169 13.74 -4.65 -1.77
C GLY A 169 14.58 -4.94 -3.00
N ALA A 170 15.34 -6.06 -3.01
CA ALA A 170 16.10 -6.46 -4.20
C ALA A 170 15.15 -7.07 -5.24
N PRO A 171 15.24 -6.68 -6.53
CA PRO A 171 14.45 -7.28 -7.58
C PRO A 171 14.91 -8.73 -7.84
N VAL A 172 13.94 -9.66 -7.90
CA VAL A 172 14.19 -11.04 -8.34
C VAL A 172 13.93 -11.12 -9.84
N TRP A 173 12.77 -10.66 -10.26
CA TRP A 173 12.41 -10.48 -11.66
C TRP A 173 11.27 -9.47 -11.80
N SER A 174 11.15 -8.89 -12.98
CA SER A 174 9.99 -8.11 -13.41
C SER A 174 9.68 -8.43 -14.86
N MET A 175 8.41 -8.38 -15.21
CA MET A 175 7.96 -8.60 -16.58
C MET A 175 6.76 -7.70 -16.87
N ALA A 176 6.77 -7.12 -18.07
CA ALA A 176 5.62 -6.47 -18.67
C ALA A 176 5.24 -7.25 -19.93
N GLY A 177 3.97 -7.26 -20.27
CA GLY A 177 3.62 -7.72 -21.59
C GLY A 177 2.77 -8.99 -21.71
N VAL A 178 2.00 -9.35 -20.71
CA VAL A 178 0.92 -10.30 -20.95
C VAL A 178 -0.30 -9.51 -21.43
N ASN A 179 -0.65 -9.67 -22.71
CA ASN A 179 -1.86 -9.05 -23.28
C ASN A 179 -3.08 -9.65 -22.61
N SER A 180 -3.70 -8.89 -21.72
CA SER A 180 -4.99 -9.22 -21.12
C SER A 180 -5.81 -7.95 -20.96
N LEU A 181 -7.10 -8.03 -21.25
CA LEU A 181 -8.06 -6.94 -21.04
C LEU A 181 -8.40 -6.76 -19.55
N THR A 182 -8.02 -7.71 -18.71
CA THR A 182 -8.24 -7.68 -17.27
C THR A 182 -6.90 -7.76 -16.54
N VAL A 183 -6.77 -7.05 -15.43
CA VAL A 183 -5.60 -7.21 -14.57
C VAL A 183 -5.68 -8.60 -13.95
N GLY A 184 -4.69 -9.40 -14.25
CA GLY A 184 -4.54 -10.72 -13.66
C GLY A 184 -4.12 -10.65 -12.19
N ASP A 185 -4.31 -11.74 -11.50
CA ASP A 185 -3.76 -11.98 -10.17
C ASP A 185 -2.46 -12.81 -10.29
N ALA A 186 -1.73 -12.88 -9.20
CA ALA A 186 -0.52 -13.67 -9.08
C ALA A 186 -0.47 -14.38 -7.73
N ALA A 187 0.11 -15.57 -7.69
CA ALA A 187 0.32 -16.34 -6.46
C ALA A 187 1.69 -17.01 -6.50
N GLY A 188 2.30 -17.20 -5.32
CA GLY A 188 3.53 -17.97 -5.15
C GLY A 188 3.28 -19.21 -4.32
N ASP A 189 4.12 -20.21 -4.49
CA ASP A 189 4.19 -21.40 -3.62
C ASP A 189 5.45 -21.43 -2.75
N ASP A 190 5.54 -22.42 -1.83
CA ASP A 190 6.67 -22.59 -0.92
C ASP A 190 7.99 -22.93 -1.65
N ALA A 191 7.92 -23.47 -2.87
CA ALA A 191 9.08 -23.77 -3.71
C ALA A 191 9.58 -22.54 -4.48
N GLY A 192 8.91 -21.39 -4.36
CA GLY A 192 9.27 -20.16 -5.02
C GLY A 192 8.71 -19.99 -6.43
N ASN A 193 7.88 -20.95 -6.90
CA ASN A 193 7.21 -20.80 -8.18
C ASN A 193 6.15 -19.70 -8.12
N THR A 194 5.90 -19.06 -9.23
CA THR A 194 4.88 -18.00 -9.36
C THR A 194 3.90 -18.36 -10.46
N TYR A 195 2.63 -18.21 -10.16
CA TYR A 195 1.51 -18.46 -11.06
C TYR A 195 0.86 -17.12 -11.40
N LEU A 196 0.66 -16.86 -12.67
CA LEU A 196 0.12 -15.62 -13.22
C LEU A 196 -1.15 -15.92 -14.04
N ILE A 197 -2.18 -15.05 -13.92
CA ILE A 197 -3.41 -15.12 -14.72
C ILE A 197 -3.74 -13.80 -15.37
#